data_af6a2a3b7e1cf52f92517cafeca6ce10
#
_entry.id   af6a2a3b7e1cf52f92517cafeca6ce10
#
_cell.length_a   1.000
_cell.length_b   1.000
_cell.length_c   1.000
_cell.angle_alpha   90.00
_cell.angle_beta   90.00
_cell.angle_gamma   90.00
#
_symmetry.space_group_name_H-M   'P 1'
#
loop_
_entity.id
_entity.type
_entity.pdbx_description
1 polymer ?
#
loop_
_entity_poly.entity_id
_entity_poly.type
_entity_poly.pdbx_seq_one_letter_code
_entity_poly.pdbx_strand_id
1 'polypeptide(L)'
;MKTMKPSASEFVTLRGLRHHVRTWGSASAKVKAPRAPRLFLLHGWMDISASFQFLVDSFQQDWHVIALDWRGFGQSEQRNEPYWFPDYLGDLDVLLDHYSPDEPACLVGHSMGGNVACLYAGVRPQRVSKLITLEGFGMKESDPTLAPARVAKWLDQLKTTPSFRDYANRDEFIQRLLQDNPRLKPEQAVFLMENFSVENEDRNEEKQGSLEKRDKRLGYDADPYHKLTNPVPYHLDEAKVFWRAITAPVLWVAAQDSFIMKAFKGYEADYAARQACYRNLQTAMLEDSGHMMHHDQPQKLAALIEGFLLAQGSDSVSDPMSDTND
;
A
#
# COMPACT_ATOMS: atom_id res chain seq x y z
N MET A 1 -4.68 17.23 21.92
CA MET A 1 -4.33 16.54 20.66
C MET A 1 -2.96 15.88 20.86
N LYS A 2 -2.78 14.62 20.51
CA LYS A 2 -1.45 14.01 20.48
C LYS A 2 -0.66 14.72 19.37
N THR A 3 0.55 15.18 19.66
CA THR A 3 1.39 15.90 18.67
C THR A 3 1.69 14.96 17.52
N MET A 4 1.48 15.41 16.29
CA MET A 4 1.80 14.65 15.08
C MET A 4 3.30 14.36 15.03
N LYS A 5 3.71 13.12 14.82
CA LYS A 5 5.12 12.76 14.67
C LYS A 5 5.68 13.42 13.40
N PRO A 6 6.83 14.11 13.48
CA PRO A 6 7.40 14.77 12.32
C PRO A 6 7.85 13.73 11.29
N SER A 7 7.59 14.02 10.03
CA SER A 7 8.09 13.24 8.88
C SER A 7 9.10 14.07 8.08
N ALA A 8 10.01 13.38 7.41
CA ALA A 8 10.87 13.95 6.39
C ALA A 8 10.48 13.39 5.01
N SER A 9 10.67 14.21 3.98
CA SER A 9 10.47 13.83 2.58
C SER A 9 11.81 13.81 1.87
N GLU A 10 12.06 12.77 1.09
CA GLU A 10 13.23 12.67 0.22
C GLU A 10 12.83 12.03 -1.12
N PHE A 11 13.71 12.16 -2.10
CA PHE A 11 13.51 11.59 -3.42
C PHE A 11 14.63 10.63 -3.75
N VAL A 12 14.27 9.44 -4.20
CA VAL A 12 15.22 8.41 -4.64
C VAL A 12 14.91 7.99 -6.08
N THR A 13 15.94 7.66 -6.83
CA THR A 13 15.76 7.13 -8.17
C THR A 13 15.71 5.60 -8.12
N LEU A 14 14.53 5.04 -8.40
CA LEU A 14 14.33 3.60 -8.48
C LEU A 14 14.05 3.24 -9.95
N ARG A 15 14.86 2.37 -10.53
CA ARG A 15 14.71 1.90 -11.92
C ARG A 15 14.52 3.04 -12.94
N GLY A 16 15.24 4.15 -12.75
CA GLY A 16 15.21 5.29 -13.66
C GLY A 16 14.06 6.28 -13.46
N LEU A 17 13.17 6.07 -12.48
CA LEU A 17 12.11 7.00 -12.09
C LEU A 17 12.39 7.61 -10.72
N ARG A 18 12.07 8.88 -10.56
CA ARG A 18 12.14 9.60 -9.30
C ARG A 18 10.94 9.24 -8.44
N HIS A 19 11.20 8.62 -7.27
CA HIS A 19 10.17 8.27 -6.29
C HIS A 19 10.28 9.17 -5.07
N HIS A 20 9.15 9.60 -4.55
CA HIS A 20 9.05 10.26 -3.26
C HIS A 20 9.00 9.20 -2.16
N VAL A 21 9.79 9.43 -1.10
CA VAL A 21 9.80 8.60 0.10
C VAL A 21 9.59 9.50 1.31
N ARG A 22 8.64 9.12 2.15
CA ARG A 22 8.38 9.76 3.43
C ARG A 22 8.94 8.89 4.54
N THR A 23 9.65 9.52 5.48
CA THR A 23 10.25 8.80 6.60
C THR A 23 9.85 9.41 7.94
N TRP A 24 9.72 8.57 8.96
CA TRP A 24 9.50 8.98 10.35
C TRP A 24 10.50 8.27 11.25
N GLY A 25 10.85 8.92 12.35
CA GLY A 25 11.90 8.43 13.24
C GLY A 25 13.28 8.60 12.64
N SER A 26 14.28 8.11 13.31
CA SER A 26 15.67 8.31 12.91
C SER A 26 16.43 7.00 12.81
N ALA A 27 17.14 6.83 11.70
CA ALA A 27 18.27 5.90 11.61
C ALA A 27 19.50 6.46 12.35
N SER A 28 19.33 7.30 13.36
CA SER A 28 20.36 8.11 14.03
C SER A 28 21.58 7.27 14.43
N ALA A 29 22.64 7.42 13.68
CA ALA A 29 23.94 6.79 13.88
C ALA A 29 24.72 7.30 15.12
N LYS A 30 24.15 8.16 15.96
CA LYS A 30 24.86 8.83 17.06
C LYS A 30 24.57 8.27 18.45
N VAL A 31 23.68 7.31 18.61
CA VAL A 31 23.43 6.69 19.91
C VAL A 31 23.86 5.22 19.85
N LYS A 32 24.62 4.78 20.85
CA LYS A 32 25.02 3.36 21.07
C LYS A 32 23.81 2.47 21.42
N ALA A 33 22.62 2.79 20.93
CA ALA A 33 21.42 1.96 21.01
C ALA A 33 21.30 1.08 19.76
N PRO A 34 20.75 -0.12 19.85
CA PRO A 34 20.45 -0.91 18.66
C PRO A 34 19.65 -0.06 17.70
N ARG A 35 20.02 -0.10 16.41
CA ARG A 35 19.34 0.65 15.34
C ARG A 35 17.83 0.36 15.43
N ALA A 36 17.01 1.41 15.43
CA ALA A 36 15.55 1.22 15.45
C ALA A 36 15.13 0.30 14.28
N PRO A 37 14.27 -0.69 14.51
CA PRO A 37 13.82 -1.58 13.45
C PRO A 37 13.19 -0.80 12.29
N ARG A 38 13.54 -1.17 11.05
CA ARG A 38 12.98 -0.54 9.85
C ARG A 38 11.64 -1.16 9.50
N LEU A 39 10.67 -0.29 9.26
CA LEU A 39 9.32 -0.66 8.90
C LEU A 39 8.94 -0.01 7.58
N PHE A 40 8.68 -0.80 6.56
CA PHE A 40 8.26 -0.31 5.25
C PHE A 40 6.73 -0.33 5.16
N LEU A 41 6.13 0.83 4.89
CA LEU A 41 4.68 0.98 4.68
C LEU A 41 4.40 1.19 3.20
N LEU A 42 3.54 0.36 2.64
CA LEU A 42 3.24 0.26 1.22
C LEU A 42 1.76 0.55 0.98
N HIS A 43 1.45 1.70 0.36
CA HIS A 43 0.08 2.18 0.23
C HIS A 43 -0.74 1.46 -0.83
N GLY A 44 -2.08 1.63 -0.77
CA GLY A 44 -3.04 1.09 -1.73
C GLY A 44 -3.13 1.89 -3.03
N TRP A 45 -3.98 1.42 -3.95
CA TRP A 45 -4.31 2.16 -5.17
C TRP A 45 -5.04 3.46 -4.82
N MET A 46 -4.70 4.56 -5.49
CA MET A 46 -5.21 5.91 -5.21
C MET A 46 -4.95 6.40 -3.79
N ASP A 47 -3.83 6.00 -3.22
CA ASP A 47 -3.37 6.42 -1.90
C ASP A 47 -1.91 6.91 -2.00
N ILE A 48 -1.32 7.41 -0.91
CA ILE A 48 0.03 7.94 -0.84
C ILE A 48 0.70 7.63 0.52
N SER A 49 1.99 7.81 0.62
CA SER A 49 2.77 7.61 1.85
C SER A 49 2.26 8.42 3.04
N ALA A 50 1.80 9.66 2.80
CA ALA A 50 1.29 10.53 3.86
C ALA A 50 0.06 9.97 4.59
N SER A 51 -0.73 9.14 3.93
CA SER A 51 -1.94 8.52 4.46
C SER A 51 -1.67 7.66 5.72
N PHE A 52 -0.44 7.17 5.87
CA PHE A 52 -0.02 6.41 7.06
C PHE A 52 0.26 7.26 8.30
N GLN A 53 0.18 8.60 8.22
CA GLN A 53 0.49 9.48 9.35
C GLN A 53 -0.25 9.09 10.63
N PHE A 54 -1.56 8.81 10.55
CA PHE A 54 -2.37 8.49 11.73
C PHE A 54 -1.97 7.16 12.37
N LEU A 55 -1.57 6.19 11.56
CA LEU A 55 -1.02 4.92 12.03
C LEU A 55 0.33 5.14 12.71
N VAL A 56 1.23 5.90 12.08
CA VAL A 56 2.57 6.20 12.63
C VAL A 56 2.48 6.97 13.93
N ASP A 57 1.57 7.95 14.04
CA ASP A 57 1.30 8.69 15.28
C ASP A 57 0.83 7.78 16.43
N SER A 58 0.26 6.63 16.07
CA SER A 58 -0.30 5.67 17.03
C SER A 58 0.72 4.63 17.53
N PHE A 59 1.85 4.44 16.85
CA PHE A 59 2.91 3.56 17.32
C PHE A 59 3.49 4.02 18.66
N GLN A 60 3.74 3.07 19.56
CA GLN A 60 4.31 3.31 20.88
C GLN A 60 5.83 3.13 20.89
N GLN A 61 6.37 2.35 19.95
CA GLN A 61 7.80 2.11 19.81
C GLN A 61 8.43 3.10 18.82
N ASP A 62 9.75 3.30 18.95
CA ASP A 62 10.53 4.14 18.06
C ASP A 62 10.91 3.36 16.78
N TRP A 63 9.98 3.32 15.84
CA TRP A 63 10.22 2.71 14.52
C TRP A 63 10.89 3.72 13.58
N HIS A 64 11.89 3.26 12.83
CA HIS A 64 12.27 3.94 11.61
C HIS A 64 11.33 3.51 10.50
N VAL A 65 10.33 4.34 10.20
CA VAL A 65 9.29 4.07 9.20
C VAL A 65 9.69 4.67 7.88
N ILE A 66 9.55 3.89 6.81
CA ILE A 66 9.85 4.27 5.42
C ILE A 66 8.61 3.96 4.60
N ALA A 67 8.03 4.97 3.96
CA ALA A 67 6.86 4.81 3.09
C ALA A 67 7.11 5.52 1.76
N LEU A 68 7.05 4.76 0.65
CA LEU A 68 7.17 5.38 -0.66
C LEU A 68 5.80 5.79 -1.19
N ASP A 69 5.78 6.80 -2.06
CA ASP A 69 4.70 6.95 -3.03
C ASP A 69 5.04 6.05 -4.22
N TRP A 70 4.15 5.11 -4.56
CA TRP A 70 4.34 4.25 -5.72
C TRP A 70 4.44 5.11 -7.00
N ARG A 71 5.12 4.57 -8.04
CA ARG A 71 5.21 5.21 -9.35
C ARG A 71 3.86 5.77 -9.80
N GLY A 72 3.83 7.03 -10.22
CA GLY A 72 2.62 7.70 -10.69
C GLY A 72 1.62 8.06 -9.60
N PHE A 73 1.94 7.94 -8.32
CA PHE A 73 1.13 8.40 -7.20
C PHE A 73 1.88 9.44 -6.36
N GLY A 74 1.14 10.36 -5.76
CA GLY A 74 1.69 11.42 -4.92
C GLY A 74 2.79 12.19 -5.63
N GLN A 75 3.89 12.45 -4.92
CA GLN A 75 5.00 13.21 -5.46
C GLN A 75 6.01 12.37 -6.29
N SER A 76 5.73 11.08 -6.50
CA SER A 76 6.51 10.24 -7.41
C SER A 76 6.25 10.56 -8.86
N GLU A 77 7.27 10.38 -9.71
CA GLU A 77 7.22 10.72 -11.12
C GLU A 77 6.08 10.02 -11.84
N GLN A 78 5.33 10.80 -12.63
CA GLN A 78 4.25 10.35 -13.51
C GLN A 78 4.81 10.14 -14.91
N ARG A 79 4.37 9.08 -15.61
CA ARG A 79 4.88 8.74 -16.95
C ARG A 79 3.91 9.07 -18.07
N ASN A 80 2.63 9.26 -17.77
CA ASN A 80 1.55 9.37 -18.77
C ASN A 80 1.47 8.13 -19.69
N GLU A 81 1.72 6.96 -19.13
CA GLU A 81 1.71 5.65 -19.79
C GLU A 81 1.00 4.62 -18.90
N PRO A 82 0.48 3.52 -19.47
CA PRO A 82 -0.09 2.43 -18.66
C PRO A 82 0.88 1.89 -17.60
N TYR A 83 0.38 1.62 -16.42
CA TYR A 83 1.15 1.07 -15.32
C TYR A 83 0.93 -0.45 -15.21
N TRP A 84 2.02 -1.20 -15.00
CA TRP A 84 1.99 -2.65 -14.93
C TRP A 84 2.31 -3.13 -13.52
N PHE A 85 1.53 -4.10 -13.03
CA PHE A 85 1.70 -4.59 -11.67
C PHE A 85 3.12 -5.10 -11.36
N PRO A 86 3.83 -5.80 -12.26
CA PRO A 86 5.21 -6.24 -12.02
C PRO A 86 6.21 -5.10 -11.77
N ASP A 87 5.93 -3.89 -12.24
CA ASP A 87 6.80 -2.74 -11.99
C ASP A 87 6.88 -2.36 -10.51
N TYR A 88 5.79 -2.52 -9.77
CA TYR A 88 5.78 -2.26 -8.32
C TYR A 88 6.67 -3.25 -7.56
N LEU A 89 6.78 -4.51 -8.02
CA LEU A 89 7.70 -5.49 -7.45
C LEU A 89 9.15 -5.07 -7.67
N GLY A 90 9.47 -4.61 -8.89
CA GLY A 90 10.81 -4.13 -9.21
C GLY A 90 11.19 -2.86 -8.44
N ASP A 91 10.24 -1.95 -8.22
CA ASP A 91 10.48 -0.75 -7.42
C ASP A 91 10.72 -1.08 -5.96
N LEU A 92 9.95 -2.03 -5.41
CA LEU A 92 10.13 -2.50 -4.05
C LEU A 92 11.49 -3.18 -3.86
N ASP A 93 11.94 -4.01 -4.83
CA ASP A 93 13.24 -4.69 -4.76
C ASP A 93 14.37 -3.66 -4.64
N VAL A 94 14.40 -2.65 -5.51
CA VAL A 94 15.42 -1.59 -5.47
C VAL A 94 15.27 -0.66 -4.25
N LEU A 95 14.03 -0.40 -3.79
CA LEU A 95 13.79 0.36 -2.55
C LEU A 95 14.42 -0.35 -1.34
N LEU A 96 14.24 -1.67 -1.25
CA LEU A 96 14.81 -2.46 -0.16
C LEU A 96 16.33 -2.52 -0.26
N ASP A 97 16.90 -2.61 -1.45
CA ASP A 97 18.35 -2.52 -1.64
C ASP A 97 18.92 -1.18 -1.18
N HIS A 98 18.17 -0.09 -1.37
CA HIS A 98 18.60 1.24 -0.94
C HIS A 98 18.54 1.43 0.58
N TYR A 99 17.43 1.01 1.21
CA TYR A 99 17.20 1.30 2.65
C TYR A 99 17.56 0.15 3.58
N SER A 100 17.58 -1.07 3.12
CA SER A 100 17.85 -2.29 3.91
C SER A 100 18.69 -3.31 3.15
N PRO A 101 19.91 -2.92 2.66
CA PRO A 101 20.72 -3.79 1.81
C PRO A 101 21.14 -5.09 2.51
N ASP A 102 21.46 -5.02 3.80
CA ASP A 102 22.08 -6.10 4.56
C ASP A 102 21.12 -6.85 5.47
N GLU A 103 19.90 -6.35 5.65
CA GLU A 103 18.93 -6.90 6.63
C GLU A 103 17.57 -7.17 5.96
N PRO A 104 16.89 -8.28 6.32
CA PRO A 104 15.52 -8.50 5.86
C PRO A 104 14.56 -7.45 6.41
N ALA A 105 13.65 -6.97 5.56
CA ALA A 105 12.71 -5.90 5.88
C ALA A 105 11.46 -6.39 6.61
N CYS A 106 10.88 -5.54 7.45
CA CYS A 106 9.49 -5.69 7.92
C CYS A 106 8.57 -4.93 6.96
N LEU A 107 7.64 -5.62 6.29
CA LEU A 107 6.72 -5.03 5.33
C LEU A 107 5.30 -4.94 5.89
N VAL A 108 4.68 -3.78 5.77
CA VAL A 108 3.24 -3.57 5.99
C VAL A 108 2.63 -3.02 4.72
N GLY A 109 1.79 -3.79 4.06
CA GLY A 109 1.14 -3.37 2.83
C GLY A 109 -0.37 -3.28 2.97
N HIS A 110 -0.95 -2.15 2.53
CA HIS A 110 -2.38 -1.95 2.46
C HIS A 110 -2.89 -2.20 1.04
N SER A 111 -3.95 -3.00 0.89
CA SER A 111 -4.67 -3.20 -0.38
C SER A 111 -3.69 -3.60 -1.52
N MET A 112 -3.50 -2.75 -2.54
CA MET A 112 -2.52 -2.96 -3.61
C MET A 112 -1.11 -3.17 -3.05
N GLY A 113 -0.66 -2.33 -2.10
CA GLY A 113 0.64 -2.48 -1.44
C GLY A 113 0.78 -3.80 -0.68
N GLY A 114 -0.32 -4.32 -0.10
CA GLY A 114 -0.38 -5.64 0.51
C GLY A 114 -0.22 -6.77 -0.51
N ASN A 115 -0.86 -6.64 -1.67
CA ASN A 115 -0.69 -7.59 -2.77
C ASN A 115 0.76 -7.60 -3.30
N VAL A 116 1.37 -6.42 -3.48
CA VAL A 116 2.78 -6.30 -3.87
C VAL A 116 3.69 -6.94 -2.83
N ALA A 117 3.49 -6.63 -1.54
CA ALA A 117 4.28 -7.18 -0.45
C ALA A 117 4.19 -8.71 -0.36
N CYS A 118 2.98 -9.29 -0.51
CA CYS A 118 2.77 -10.73 -0.51
C CYS A 118 3.47 -11.43 -1.68
N LEU A 119 3.37 -10.89 -2.90
CA LEU A 119 4.07 -11.46 -4.05
C LEU A 119 5.58 -11.32 -3.89
N TYR A 120 6.07 -10.15 -3.47
CA TYR A 120 7.49 -9.92 -3.24
C TYR A 120 8.08 -10.88 -2.20
N ALA A 121 7.39 -11.09 -1.07
CA ALA A 121 7.82 -12.02 -0.05
C ALA A 121 7.89 -13.48 -0.54
N GLY A 122 7.10 -13.85 -1.53
CA GLY A 122 7.19 -15.16 -2.19
C GLY A 122 8.34 -15.26 -3.17
N VAL A 123 8.70 -14.16 -3.86
CA VAL A 123 9.82 -14.11 -4.83
C VAL A 123 11.17 -14.01 -4.12
N ARG A 124 11.24 -13.22 -3.04
CA ARG A 124 12.46 -12.92 -2.28
C ARG A 124 12.28 -13.23 -0.79
N PRO A 125 11.99 -14.48 -0.39
CA PRO A 125 11.65 -14.82 1.00
C PRO A 125 12.77 -14.43 1.99
N GLN A 126 14.02 -14.46 1.57
CA GLN A 126 15.17 -14.07 2.40
C GLN A 126 15.27 -12.55 2.65
N ARG A 127 14.53 -11.73 1.89
CA ARG A 127 14.52 -10.26 2.04
C ARG A 127 13.42 -9.76 2.99
N VAL A 128 12.55 -10.64 3.47
CA VAL A 128 11.41 -10.27 4.31
C VAL A 128 11.48 -11.01 5.65
N SER A 129 11.61 -10.28 6.74
CA SER A 129 11.65 -10.83 8.10
C SER A 129 10.26 -11.04 8.70
N LYS A 130 9.34 -10.11 8.45
CA LYS A 130 7.92 -10.17 8.85
C LYS A 130 7.07 -9.47 7.80
N LEU A 131 5.88 -10.00 7.55
CA LEU A 131 4.94 -9.48 6.58
C LEU A 131 3.59 -9.20 7.25
N ILE A 132 3.04 -8.01 7.05
CA ILE A 132 1.70 -7.65 7.49
C ILE A 132 0.92 -7.22 6.25
N THR A 133 -0.18 -7.92 5.95
CA THR A 133 -1.08 -7.56 4.87
C THR A 133 -2.40 -7.03 5.42
N LEU A 134 -2.70 -5.80 5.04
CA LEU A 134 -3.92 -5.08 5.39
C LEU A 134 -4.84 -5.13 4.16
N GLU A 135 -5.68 -6.17 4.08
CA GLU A 135 -6.59 -6.43 2.96
C GLU A 135 -5.93 -6.53 1.56
N GLY A 136 -4.66 -6.97 1.51
CA GLY A 136 -3.98 -7.36 0.28
C GLY A 136 -4.11 -8.86 0.02
N PHE A 137 -5.33 -9.32 -0.23
CA PHE A 137 -5.69 -10.75 -0.25
C PHE A 137 -5.76 -11.36 -1.65
N GLY A 138 -5.18 -10.69 -2.64
CA GLY A 138 -5.32 -11.05 -4.04
C GLY A 138 -6.65 -10.57 -4.63
N MET A 139 -6.75 -10.71 -5.93
CA MET A 139 -7.96 -10.38 -6.68
C MET A 139 -8.75 -11.65 -7.03
N LYS A 140 -9.93 -11.45 -7.63
CA LYS A 140 -10.69 -12.55 -8.22
C LYS A 140 -9.97 -13.04 -9.48
N GLU A 141 -9.98 -14.37 -9.72
CA GLU A 141 -9.53 -14.98 -10.96
C GLU A 141 -10.16 -14.29 -12.18
N SER A 142 -9.34 -13.98 -13.17
CA SER A 142 -9.85 -13.41 -14.43
C SER A 142 -10.63 -14.45 -15.22
N ASP A 143 -11.88 -14.13 -15.58
CA ASP A 143 -12.67 -14.98 -16.46
C ASP A 143 -12.06 -14.95 -17.88
N PRO A 144 -11.59 -16.10 -18.41
CA PRO A 144 -10.99 -16.16 -19.74
C PRO A 144 -12.01 -15.87 -20.86
N THR A 145 -13.30 -16.08 -20.64
CA THR A 145 -14.34 -15.79 -21.63
C THR A 145 -14.49 -14.29 -21.89
N LEU A 146 -14.10 -13.45 -20.93
CA LEU A 146 -14.12 -11.99 -21.02
C LEU A 146 -12.83 -11.41 -21.64
N ALA A 147 -11.84 -12.22 -22.01
CA ALA A 147 -10.55 -11.73 -22.53
C ALA A 147 -10.69 -10.83 -23.76
N PRO A 148 -11.48 -11.15 -24.81
CA PRO A 148 -11.65 -10.26 -25.96
C PRO A 148 -12.23 -8.89 -25.56
N ALA A 149 -13.27 -8.87 -24.72
CA ALA A 149 -13.91 -7.65 -24.27
C ALA A 149 -12.98 -6.79 -23.39
N ARG A 150 -12.18 -7.42 -22.50
CA ARG A 150 -11.17 -6.77 -21.66
C ARG A 150 -10.12 -6.07 -22.51
N VAL A 151 -9.56 -6.76 -23.52
CA VAL A 151 -8.56 -6.21 -24.42
C VAL A 151 -9.14 -5.10 -25.31
N ALA A 152 -10.34 -5.30 -25.86
CA ALA A 152 -11.04 -4.28 -26.65
C ALA A 152 -11.25 -2.99 -25.84
N LYS A 153 -11.73 -3.12 -24.58
CA LYS A 153 -11.89 -1.97 -23.68
C LYS A 153 -10.57 -1.24 -23.43
N TRP A 154 -9.49 -1.96 -23.23
CA TRP A 154 -8.16 -1.37 -23.05
C TRP A 154 -7.71 -0.60 -24.32
N LEU A 155 -7.85 -1.21 -25.49
CA LEU A 155 -7.53 -0.57 -26.78
C LEU A 155 -8.34 0.72 -27.01
N ASP A 156 -9.63 0.73 -26.63
CA ASP A 156 -10.46 1.91 -26.75
C ASP A 156 -10.06 3.01 -25.75
N GLN A 157 -9.66 2.63 -24.54
CA GLN A 157 -9.17 3.57 -23.53
C GLN A 157 -7.83 4.23 -23.92
N LEU A 158 -6.97 3.52 -24.69
CA LEU A 158 -5.71 4.10 -25.21
C LEU A 158 -5.92 5.24 -26.22
N LYS A 159 -7.11 5.33 -26.84
CA LYS A 159 -7.44 6.38 -27.81
C LYS A 159 -7.82 7.71 -27.16
N THR A 160 -8.00 7.72 -25.83
CA THR A 160 -8.48 8.87 -25.07
C THR A 160 -7.58 9.08 -23.87
N THR A 161 -7.09 10.31 -23.69
CA THR A 161 -6.31 10.65 -22.50
C THR A 161 -7.18 10.50 -21.25
N PRO A 162 -6.83 9.64 -20.29
CA PRO A 162 -7.60 9.50 -19.07
C PRO A 162 -7.49 10.77 -18.22
N SER A 163 -8.49 11.03 -17.39
CA SER A 163 -8.47 12.15 -16.45
C SER A 163 -9.11 11.77 -15.13
N PHE A 164 -8.71 12.40 -14.05
CA PHE A 164 -9.45 12.39 -12.79
C PHE A 164 -10.43 13.56 -12.76
N ARG A 165 -11.37 13.47 -11.82
CA ARG A 165 -12.27 14.60 -11.51
C ARG A 165 -11.47 15.69 -10.83
N ASP A 166 -11.67 16.93 -11.29
CA ASP A 166 -11.22 18.12 -10.60
C ASP A 166 -12.29 18.62 -9.61
N TYR A 167 -11.83 19.27 -8.55
CA TYR A 167 -12.63 19.88 -7.52
C TYR A 167 -12.49 21.41 -7.60
N ALA A 168 -13.61 22.13 -7.46
CA ALA A 168 -13.61 23.57 -7.59
C ALA A 168 -12.81 24.27 -6.47
N ASN A 169 -12.78 23.67 -5.29
CA ASN A 169 -12.08 24.22 -4.12
C ASN A 169 -11.75 23.12 -3.10
N ARG A 170 -11.01 23.52 -2.03
CA ARG A 170 -10.59 22.63 -0.94
C ARG A 170 -11.78 21.99 -0.23
N ASP A 171 -12.84 22.75 0.02
CA ASP A 171 -14.00 22.25 0.74
C ASP A 171 -14.73 21.15 -0.03
N GLU A 172 -14.88 21.29 -1.35
CA GLU A 172 -15.45 20.24 -2.19
C GLU A 172 -14.62 18.95 -2.13
N PHE A 173 -13.29 19.05 -2.15
CA PHE A 173 -12.43 17.89 -2.05
C PHE A 173 -12.54 17.24 -0.65
N ILE A 174 -12.50 18.04 0.42
CA ILE A 174 -12.69 17.54 1.80
C ILE A 174 -14.04 16.82 1.93
N GLN A 175 -15.13 17.42 1.45
CA GLN A 175 -16.45 16.78 1.48
C GLN A 175 -16.47 15.45 0.71
N ARG A 176 -15.74 15.37 -0.39
CA ARG A 176 -15.61 14.11 -1.13
C ARG A 176 -14.89 13.04 -0.30
N LEU A 177 -13.78 13.37 0.35
CA LEU A 177 -13.06 12.43 1.22
C LEU A 177 -13.93 11.91 2.38
N LEU A 178 -14.72 12.81 2.99
CA LEU A 178 -15.67 12.44 4.05
C LEU A 178 -16.83 11.56 3.55
N GLN A 179 -17.27 11.75 2.30
CA GLN A 179 -18.28 10.89 1.67
C GLN A 179 -17.72 9.50 1.33
N ASP A 180 -16.48 9.43 0.83
CA ASP A 180 -15.83 8.17 0.47
C ASP A 180 -15.47 7.33 1.70
N ASN A 181 -15.12 7.99 2.81
CA ASN A 181 -14.92 7.35 4.10
C ASN A 181 -15.67 8.09 5.23
N PRO A 182 -16.91 7.68 5.55
CA PRO A 182 -17.73 8.32 6.61
C PRO A 182 -17.16 8.21 8.03
N ARG A 183 -16.11 7.39 8.25
CA ARG A 183 -15.41 7.26 9.53
C ARG A 183 -14.26 8.26 9.67
N LEU A 184 -13.90 8.91 8.57
CA LEU A 184 -12.82 9.89 8.56
C LEU A 184 -13.22 11.12 9.41
N LYS A 185 -12.34 11.56 10.29
CA LYS A 185 -12.54 12.79 11.04
C LYS A 185 -12.27 14.02 10.18
N PRO A 186 -12.95 15.15 10.43
CA PRO A 186 -12.75 16.37 9.65
C PRO A 186 -11.28 16.81 9.56
N GLU A 187 -10.55 16.77 10.69
CA GLU A 187 -9.13 17.13 10.73
C GLU A 187 -8.24 16.16 9.93
N GLN A 188 -8.62 14.88 9.86
CA GLN A 188 -7.93 13.91 9.01
C GLN A 188 -8.22 14.19 7.53
N ALA A 189 -9.46 14.54 7.18
CA ALA A 189 -9.82 14.88 5.81
C ALA A 189 -9.07 16.12 5.30
N VAL A 190 -8.88 17.13 6.17
CA VAL A 190 -8.05 18.31 5.85
C VAL A 190 -6.61 17.89 5.59
N PHE A 191 -6.01 17.10 6.47
CA PHE A 191 -4.63 16.61 6.31
C PHE A 191 -4.47 15.80 5.01
N LEU A 192 -5.40 14.89 4.73
CA LEU A 192 -5.37 14.08 3.51
C LEU A 192 -5.51 14.96 2.26
N MET A 193 -6.46 15.90 2.27
CA MET A 193 -6.63 16.83 1.15
C MET A 193 -5.32 17.60 0.88
N GLU A 194 -4.64 18.10 1.91
CA GLU A 194 -3.39 18.85 1.77
C GLU A 194 -2.23 18.02 1.19
N ASN A 195 -2.26 16.70 1.38
CA ASN A 195 -1.23 15.79 0.88
C ASN A 195 -1.62 15.07 -0.41
N PHE A 196 -2.92 14.89 -0.70
CA PHE A 196 -3.44 14.21 -1.89
C PHE A 196 -3.66 15.14 -3.08
N SER A 197 -3.74 16.45 -2.84
CA SER A 197 -4.11 17.39 -3.88
C SER A 197 -2.92 18.05 -4.54
N VAL A 198 -3.04 18.22 -5.84
CA VAL A 198 -2.20 19.09 -6.63
C VAL A 198 -3.08 20.16 -7.28
N GLU A 199 -2.57 21.39 -7.38
CA GLU A 199 -3.22 22.44 -8.15
C GLU A 199 -3.02 22.14 -9.65
N ASN A 200 -4.11 21.82 -10.35
CA ASN A 200 -4.09 21.65 -11.79
C ASN A 200 -4.22 23.03 -12.46
N GLU A 201 -3.20 23.44 -13.17
CA GLU A 201 -3.35 24.53 -14.15
C GLU A 201 -4.21 24.00 -15.31
N ASP A 202 -5.25 24.77 -15.71
CA ASP A 202 -6.17 24.37 -16.77
C ASP A 202 -5.39 23.87 -18.01
N ARG A 203 -5.46 22.58 -18.30
CA ARG A 203 -4.81 21.94 -19.47
C ARG A 203 -5.48 22.30 -20.80
N ASN A 204 -6.44 23.23 -20.81
CA ASN A 204 -7.07 23.71 -22.03
C ASN A 204 -6.32 24.90 -22.61
N GLU A 205 -5.13 24.70 -23.13
CA GLU A 205 -4.32 25.73 -23.82
C GLU A 205 -4.84 26.14 -25.21
N GLU A 206 -6.02 25.77 -25.65
CA GLU A 206 -6.49 26.08 -27.00
C GLU A 206 -7.70 27.03 -27.08
N LYS A 207 -7.84 28.01 -26.18
CA LYS A 207 -8.70 29.17 -26.46
C LYS A 207 -7.97 30.47 -26.11
N GLN A 208 -7.27 30.99 -27.12
CA GLN A 208 -6.77 32.36 -27.13
C GLN A 208 -7.91 33.33 -26.82
N GLY A 209 -7.78 34.17 -25.81
CA GLY A 209 -8.43 35.46 -25.78
C GLY A 209 -9.27 35.86 -24.58
N SER A 210 -9.05 35.42 -23.35
CA SER A 210 -9.59 36.14 -22.17
C SER A 210 -8.60 36.16 -20.99
N LEU A 211 -8.33 37.39 -20.52
CA LEU A 211 -7.51 37.71 -19.34
C LEU A 211 -8.31 37.49 -18.02
N GLU A 212 -9.22 36.53 -17.97
CA GLU A 212 -9.89 36.16 -16.73
C GLU A 212 -8.96 35.28 -15.90
N LYS A 213 -8.82 35.64 -14.61
CA LYS A 213 -8.09 34.79 -13.61
C LYS A 213 -8.68 33.39 -13.69
N ARG A 214 -7.91 32.44 -14.20
CA ARG A 214 -8.27 31.02 -14.24
C ARG A 214 -8.37 30.55 -12.82
N ASP A 215 -9.50 30.02 -12.42
CA ASP A 215 -9.67 29.35 -11.14
C ASP A 215 -8.81 28.07 -11.13
N LYS A 216 -7.80 28.05 -10.26
CA LYS A 216 -6.99 26.85 -10.03
C LYS A 216 -7.90 25.75 -9.47
N ARG A 217 -7.98 24.65 -10.17
CA ARG A 217 -8.71 23.47 -9.72
C ARG A 217 -7.81 22.51 -8.96
N LEU A 218 -8.38 21.80 -8.00
CA LEU A 218 -7.68 20.79 -7.25
C LEU A 218 -8.00 19.41 -7.82
N GLY A 219 -6.98 18.57 -7.98
CA GLY A 219 -7.14 17.18 -8.40
C GLY A 219 -6.33 16.23 -7.52
N TYR A 220 -6.55 14.94 -7.67
CA TYR A 220 -5.66 13.94 -7.04
C TYR A 220 -4.26 14.02 -7.64
N ASP A 221 -3.25 14.04 -6.78
CA ASP A 221 -1.84 13.91 -7.18
C ASP A 221 -1.54 12.44 -7.55
N ALA A 222 -2.00 12.06 -8.71
CA ALA A 222 -1.82 10.73 -9.28
C ALA A 222 -1.93 10.78 -10.81
N ASP A 223 -1.22 9.88 -11.48
CA ASP A 223 -1.31 9.75 -12.92
C ASP A 223 -2.64 9.09 -13.32
N PRO A 224 -3.49 9.75 -14.12
CA PRO A 224 -4.78 9.17 -14.51
C PRO A 224 -4.65 7.89 -15.34
N TYR A 225 -3.49 7.57 -15.90
CA TYR A 225 -3.24 6.30 -16.59
C TYR A 225 -3.39 5.07 -15.69
N HIS A 226 -3.37 5.24 -14.37
CA HIS A 226 -3.77 4.18 -13.41
C HIS A 226 -5.22 3.71 -13.56
N LYS A 227 -6.10 4.49 -14.20
CA LYS A 227 -7.51 4.11 -14.47
C LYS A 227 -7.68 3.15 -15.63
N LEU A 228 -6.65 2.96 -16.45
CA LEU A 228 -6.75 2.09 -17.60
C LEU A 228 -6.99 0.64 -17.17
N THR A 229 -7.87 -0.02 -17.89
CA THR A 229 -8.12 -1.45 -17.71
C THR A 229 -6.83 -2.22 -17.96
N ASN A 230 -6.40 -3.04 -17.01
CA ASN A 230 -5.28 -3.93 -17.23
C ASN A 230 -5.69 -5.05 -18.21
N PRO A 231 -5.08 -5.18 -19.41
CA PRO A 231 -5.39 -6.23 -20.37
C PRO A 231 -4.82 -7.60 -19.95
N VAL A 232 -3.80 -7.62 -19.06
CA VAL A 232 -3.19 -8.84 -18.55
C VAL A 232 -4.14 -9.50 -17.54
N PRO A 233 -4.48 -10.78 -17.71
CA PRO A 233 -5.33 -11.48 -16.76
C PRO A 233 -4.65 -11.64 -15.40
N TYR A 234 -5.43 -11.61 -14.33
CA TYR A 234 -4.98 -12.03 -13.02
C TYR A 234 -5.22 -13.53 -12.84
N HIS A 235 -4.18 -14.27 -12.47
CA HIS A 235 -4.20 -15.70 -12.19
C HIS A 235 -4.06 -15.95 -10.70
N LEU A 236 -5.17 -16.31 -10.05
CA LEU A 236 -5.20 -16.55 -8.60
C LEU A 236 -4.34 -17.75 -8.21
N ASP A 237 -4.33 -18.80 -9.02
CA ASP A 237 -3.53 -19.98 -8.72
C ASP A 237 -2.02 -19.69 -8.79
N GLU A 238 -1.58 -18.80 -9.67
CA GLU A 238 -0.20 -18.31 -9.70
C GLU A 238 0.10 -17.50 -8.44
N ALA A 239 -0.79 -16.59 -8.02
CA ALA A 239 -0.63 -15.85 -6.78
C ALA A 239 -0.52 -16.77 -5.55
N LYS A 240 -1.30 -17.86 -5.50
CA LYS A 240 -1.20 -18.86 -4.45
C LYS A 240 0.15 -19.58 -4.42
N VAL A 241 0.83 -19.75 -5.55
CA VAL A 241 2.19 -20.32 -5.60
C VAL A 241 3.17 -19.38 -4.91
N PHE A 242 3.10 -18.08 -5.18
CA PHE A 242 3.93 -17.09 -4.47
C PHE A 242 3.64 -17.09 -2.96
N TRP A 243 2.39 -17.12 -2.55
CA TRP A 243 2.04 -17.12 -1.12
C TRP A 243 2.57 -18.36 -0.38
N ARG A 244 2.55 -19.54 -1.02
CA ARG A 244 3.13 -20.78 -0.44
C ARG A 244 4.66 -20.72 -0.30
N ALA A 245 5.34 -19.87 -1.09
CA ALA A 245 6.77 -19.69 -1.03
C ALA A 245 7.21 -18.71 0.09
N ILE A 246 6.28 -18.00 0.73
CA ILE A 246 6.58 -17.09 1.83
C ILE A 246 7.06 -17.90 3.04
N THR A 247 8.23 -17.55 3.56
CA THR A 247 8.82 -18.17 4.77
C THR A 247 8.66 -17.31 6.00
N ALA A 248 8.54 -15.99 5.82
CA ALA A 248 8.35 -15.04 6.90
C ALA A 248 7.03 -15.28 7.65
N PRO A 249 6.96 -15.01 8.97
CA PRO A 249 5.69 -14.89 9.67
C PRO A 249 4.80 -13.82 9.02
N VAL A 250 3.50 -14.12 8.91
CA VAL A 250 2.51 -13.23 8.27
C VAL A 250 1.39 -12.89 9.24
N LEU A 251 1.08 -11.61 9.34
CA LEU A 251 -0.16 -11.12 9.96
C LEU A 251 -1.12 -10.66 8.85
N TRP A 252 -2.27 -11.30 8.80
CA TRP A 252 -3.36 -11.01 7.87
C TRP A 252 -4.46 -10.25 8.60
N VAL A 253 -4.62 -8.97 8.29
CA VAL A 253 -5.62 -8.12 8.94
C VAL A 253 -6.76 -7.82 7.97
N ALA A 254 -7.97 -8.15 8.37
CA ALA A 254 -9.21 -7.81 7.68
C ALA A 254 -10.00 -6.76 8.46
N ALA A 255 -10.80 -5.94 7.78
CA ALA A 255 -11.68 -4.96 8.39
C ALA A 255 -13.14 -5.41 8.27
N GLN A 256 -13.86 -5.40 9.38
CA GLN A 256 -15.22 -5.97 9.51
C GLN A 256 -16.20 -5.42 8.47
N ASP A 257 -16.17 -4.10 8.23
CA ASP A 257 -17.15 -3.42 7.39
C ASP A 257 -16.62 -3.13 5.97
N SER A 258 -15.47 -3.70 5.64
CA SER A 258 -14.82 -3.49 4.35
C SER A 258 -15.63 -4.05 3.18
N PHE A 259 -15.52 -3.39 2.03
CA PHE A 259 -16.06 -3.93 0.78
C PHE A 259 -15.33 -5.20 0.33
N ILE A 260 -14.05 -5.38 0.72
CA ILE A 260 -13.28 -6.61 0.46
C ILE A 260 -13.93 -7.78 1.18
N MET A 261 -14.22 -7.65 2.48
CA MET A 261 -14.89 -8.71 3.25
C MET A 261 -16.30 -8.97 2.76
N LYS A 262 -17.02 -7.93 2.34
CA LYS A 262 -18.35 -8.09 1.71
C LYS A 262 -18.27 -8.87 0.40
N ALA A 263 -17.19 -8.72 -0.37
CA ALA A 263 -16.97 -9.47 -1.61
C ALA A 263 -16.70 -10.97 -1.37
N PHE A 264 -16.20 -11.34 -0.18
CA PHE A 264 -16.02 -12.75 0.21
C PHE A 264 -17.28 -13.38 0.84
N LYS A 265 -18.32 -12.62 1.09
CA LYS A 265 -19.59 -13.18 1.60
C LYS A 265 -20.18 -14.15 0.59
N GLY A 266 -20.36 -15.41 1.01
CA GLY A 266 -20.75 -16.51 0.14
C GLY A 266 -19.57 -17.19 -0.60
N TYR A 267 -18.34 -16.76 -0.34
CA TYR A 267 -17.09 -17.32 -0.88
C TYR A 267 -16.09 -17.64 0.25
N GLU A 268 -16.58 -18.02 1.41
CA GLU A 268 -15.78 -18.29 2.62
C GLU A 268 -14.72 -19.38 2.38
N ALA A 269 -15.05 -20.37 1.54
CA ALA A 269 -14.12 -21.43 1.15
C ALA A 269 -12.91 -20.88 0.34
N ASP A 270 -13.14 -19.92 -0.56
CA ASP A 270 -12.04 -19.25 -1.31
C ASP A 270 -11.19 -18.41 -0.36
N TYR A 271 -11.81 -17.66 0.56
CA TYR A 271 -11.10 -16.89 1.57
C TYR A 271 -10.20 -17.78 2.44
N ALA A 272 -10.74 -18.90 2.94
CA ALA A 272 -9.97 -19.87 3.73
C ALA A 272 -8.85 -20.55 2.90
N ALA A 273 -9.11 -20.85 1.62
CA ALA A 273 -8.11 -21.43 0.72
C ALA A 273 -6.94 -20.47 0.43
N ARG A 274 -7.19 -19.16 0.42
CA ARG A 274 -6.13 -18.15 0.31
C ARG A 274 -5.27 -18.13 1.58
N GLN A 275 -5.90 -18.10 2.75
CA GLN A 275 -5.20 -18.13 4.04
C GLN A 275 -4.36 -19.40 4.21
N ALA A 276 -4.87 -20.55 3.77
CA ALA A 276 -4.17 -21.83 3.83
C ALA A 276 -2.86 -21.90 2.98
N CYS A 277 -2.62 -20.90 2.11
CA CYS A 277 -1.38 -20.80 1.37
C CYS A 277 -0.19 -20.35 2.24
N TYR A 278 -0.44 -19.68 3.35
CA TYR A 278 0.61 -19.13 4.20
C TYR A 278 1.01 -20.10 5.29
N ARG A 279 2.31 -20.39 5.43
CA ARG A 279 2.82 -21.39 6.39
C ARG A 279 2.73 -20.91 7.86
N ASN A 280 3.06 -19.65 8.09
CA ASN A 280 3.14 -19.02 9.41
C ASN A 280 2.17 -17.85 9.49
N LEU A 281 0.85 -18.14 9.50
CA LEU A 281 -0.20 -17.14 9.42
C LEU A 281 -0.82 -16.87 10.79
N GLN A 282 -0.90 -15.60 11.15
CA GLN A 282 -1.79 -15.08 12.17
C GLN A 282 -2.87 -14.22 11.49
N THR A 283 -4.09 -14.29 11.96
CA THR A 283 -5.22 -13.52 11.43
C THR A 283 -5.78 -12.60 12.48
N ALA A 284 -6.21 -11.40 12.08
CA ALA A 284 -6.93 -10.47 12.93
C ALA A 284 -8.09 -9.84 12.16
N MET A 285 -9.20 -9.62 12.85
CA MET A 285 -10.34 -8.84 12.37
C MET A 285 -10.36 -7.51 13.12
N LEU A 286 -10.34 -6.40 12.40
CA LEU A 286 -10.44 -5.07 12.96
C LEU A 286 -11.91 -4.64 12.92
N GLU A 287 -12.52 -4.56 14.10
CA GLU A 287 -13.90 -4.13 14.28
C GLU A 287 -14.04 -2.61 14.08
N ASP A 288 -15.23 -2.14 13.72
CA ASP A 288 -15.58 -0.73 13.47
C ASP A 288 -14.66 -0.09 12.41
N SER A 289 -14.25 -0.84 11.43
CA SER A 289 -13.32 -0.40 10.39
C SER A 289 -13.79 -0.82 9.01
N GLY A 290 -13.64 0.10 8.06
CA GLY A 290 -13.73 -0.17 6.63
C GLY A 290 -12.36 -0.45 6.02
N HIS A 291 -12.29 -0.39 4.68
CA HIS A 291 -11.05 -0.68 3.93
C HIS A 291 -9.87 0.19 4.34
N MET A 292 -10.10 1.47 4.67
CA MET A 292 -9.05 2.41 5.07
C MET A 292 -8.76 2.32 6.58
N MET A 293 -8.42 1.12 7.05
CA MET A 293 -8.27 0.78 8.47
C MET A 293 -7.23 1.64 9.20
N HIS A 294 -6.20 2.10 8.51
CA HIS A 294 -5.17 2.99 9.04
C HIS A 294 -5.67 4.44 9.26
N HIS A 295 -6.83 4.79 8.68
CA HIS A 295 -7.57 6.02 8.99
C HIS A 295 -8.63 5.79 10.08
N ASP A 296 -9.35 4.67 10.00
CA ASP A 296 -10.53 4.41 10.83
C ASP A 296 -10.17 4.03 12.25
N GLN A 297 -9.21 3.12 12.43
CA GLN A 297 -8.81 2.55 13.72
C GLN A 297 -7.28 2.53 13.89
N PRO A 298 -6.58 3.68 13.73
CA PRO A 298 -5.11 3.68 13.71
C PRO A 298 -4.48 3.16 15.01
N GLN A 299 -5.12 3.41 16.18
CA GLN A 299 -4.60 2.96 17.47
C GLN A 299 -4.69 1.44 17.62
N LYS A 300 -5.86 0.85 17.29
CA LYS A 300 -6.05 -0.60 17.35
C LYS A 300 -5.13 -1.30 16.35
N LEU A 301 -5.02 -0.75 15.12
CA LEU A 301 -4.15 -1.28 14.09
C LEU A 301 -2.67 -1.21 14.50
N ALA A 302 -2.23 -0.08 15.06
CA ALA A 302 -0.86 0.07 15.57
C ALA A 302 -0.55 -0.98 16.66
N ALA A 303 -1.45 -1.19 17.60
CA ALA A 303 -1.27 -2.19 18.65
C ALA A 303 -1.16 -3.63 18.09
N LEU A 304 -1.97 -3.98 17.08
CA LEU A 304 -1.89 -5.28 16.40
C LEU A 304 -0.55 -5.45 15.68
N ILE A 305 -0.12 -4.44 14.93
CA ILE A 305 1.14 -4.44 14.20
C ILE A 305 2.32 -4.56 15.17
N GLU A 306 2.38 -3.72 16.21
CA GLU A 306 3.47 -3.74 17.19
C GLU A 306 3.49 -5.06 17.98
N GLY A 307 2.33 -5.57 18.39
CA GLY A 307 2.23 -6.86 19.05
C GLY A 307 2.82 -8.00 18.21
N PHE A 308 2.50 -8.02 16.90
CA PHE A 308 3.06 -9.01 15.99
C PHE A 308 4.57 -8.81 15.73
N LEU A 309 5.01 -7.55 15.55
CA LEU A 309 6.42 -7.26 15.26
C LEU A 309 7.33 -7.57 16.45
N LEU A 310 6.85 -7.35 17.68
CA LEU A 310 7.61 -7.55 18.91
C LEU A 310 7.51 -8.98 19.46
N ALA A 311 6.55 -9.79 18.99
CA ALA A 311 6.49 -11.21 19.35
C ALA A 311 7.80 -11.89 18.93
N GLN A 312 8.49 -12.47 19.92
CA GLN A 312 9.66 -13.34 19.67
C GLN A 312 9.17 -14.57 18.91
N GLY A 313 9.82 -14.89 17.79
CA GLY A 313 9.60 -16.18 17.15
C GLY A 313 9.83 -17.28 18.19
N SER A 314 8.87 -18.15 18.40
CA SER A 314 9.10 -19.36 19.18
C SER A 314 10.09 -20.22 18.39
N ASP A 315 11.37 -20.03 18.66
CA ASP A 315 12.41 -20.99 18.31
C ASP A 315 12.18 -22.23 19.17
N SER A 316 11.40 -23.15 18.65
CA SER A 316 11.41 -24.54 19.16
C SER A 316 10.92 -25.48 18.05
N VAL A 317 11.75 -25.66 17.04
CA VAL A 317 11.88 -26.97 16.45
C VAL A 317 13.05 -27.60 17.19
N SER A 318 12.76 -28.23 18.33
CA SER A 318 13.63 -29.25 18.90
C SER A 318 13.71 -30.34 17.85
N ASP A 319 14.88 -30.50 17.29
CA ASP A 319 15.26 -31.60 16.41
C ASP A 319 15.19 -32.92 17.25
N PRO A 320 14.26 -33.84 16.99
CA PRO A 320 14.21 -35.11 17.67
C PRO A 320 14.95 -36.17 16.86
N MET A 321 16.27 -36.05 16.69
CA MET A 321 17.07 -37.14 16.18
C MET A 321 18.54 -37.00 16.60
N SER A 322 18.82 -37.36 17.86
CA SER A 322 20.13 -37.87 18.22
C SER A 322 19.95 -38.87 19.39
N ASP A 323 19.46 -40.06 19.08
CA ASP A 323 19.70 -41.25 19.88
C ASP A 323 19.62 -42.46 18.95
N THR A 324 20.76 -42.80 18.37
CA THR A 324 21.08 -44.15 17.97
C THR A 324 22.47 -44.41 18.49
N ASN A 325 22.54 -44.83 19.75
CA ASN A 325 23.60 -45.69 20.23
C ASN A 325 23.08 -47.13 20.23
N ASP A 326 23.89 -47.99 19.69
CA ASP A 326 24.10 -49.42 19.67
C ASP A 326 23.76 -50.12 18.37
#